data_2e9e5c1ce92b919c9510c37111381370
#
_entry.id   2e9e5c1ce92b919c9510c37111381370
#
_cell.length_a   1.000
_cell.length_b   1.000
_cell.length_c   1.000
_cell.angle_alpha   90.00
_cell.angle_beta   90.00
_cell.angle_gamma   90.00
#
_symmetry.space_group_name_H-M   'P 1'
#
loop_
_entity.id
_entity.type
_entity.pdbx_description
1 polymer ?
#
loop_
_entity_poly.entity_id
_entity_poly.type
_entity_poly.pdbx_seq_one_letter_code
_entity_poly.pdbx_strand_id
1 'polypeptide(L)'
;MDISQAMREKGIDIEIDLGFSLNGFLKRMEPCAFTYELKNYGKVIWGNQGILEIIPDYQKEKVKKEESIKVIFNRGIEQLKEVFGDRKDDMKTQTYQICKGYSNLASTLLMASGKYEPQYRKMAAGLEQIDINRFNGLKEKINKWLDFKLNPKEDLLFKNREEVLDEWERLRRYYKEIWLDISVSKYQSVKVPEIEKLAKIYFKKEELKGKIKGWGKLLLCQNGYGNVALLRALRLILNGSPKLLTWLCGMIVYLNYVSTEDKVHKTDSRKQNTEDFIKKCVPIIPGEYRNKELNWKDLRKIVIYNWEKFAKK
;
A
#
# COMPACT_ATOMS: atom_id res chain seq x y z
N MET A 1 -28.00 -2.76 8.70
CA MET A 1 -27.44 -2.41 10.03
C MET A 1 -25.93 -2.45 9.90
N ASP A 2 -25.24 -1.34 10.17
CA ASP A 2 -23.78 -1.30 10.18
C ASP A 2 -23.28 -1.96 11.49
N ILE A 3 -22.57 -3.08 11.37
CA ILE A 3 -22.05 -3.83 12.53
C ILE A 3 -21.13 -2.95 13.38
N SER A 4 -20.31 -2.12 12.74
CA SER A 4 -19.43 -1.19 13.46
C SER A 4 -20.18 -0.16 14.28
N GLN A 5 -21.35 0.28 13.81
CA GLN A 5 -22.22 1.17 14.57
C GLN A 5 -22.82 0.45 15.77
N ALA A 6 -23.35 -0.76 15.59
CA ALA A 6 -23.92 -1.56 16.67
C ALA A 6 -22.89 -1.90 17.77
N MET A 7 -21.61 -2.06 17.39
CA MET A 7 -20.53 -2.29 18.34
C MET A 7 -20.18 -1.02 19.12
N ARG A 8 -20.10 0.15 18.43
CA ARG A 8 -19.89 1.44 19.11
C ARG A 8 -20.98 1.78 20.11
N GLU A 9 -22.25 1.48 19.79
CA GLU A 9 -23.37 1.65 20.72
C GLU A 9 -23.22 0.81 22.00
N LYS A 10 -22.44 -0.26 21.95
CA LYS A 10 -22.05 -1.10 23.10
C LYS A 10 -20.72 -0.69 23.75
N GLY A 11 -20.18 0.46 23.40
CA GLY A 11 -18.90 0.95 23.91
C GLY A 11 -17.68 0.23 23.33
N ILE A 12 -17.83 -0.52 22.23
CA ILE A 12 -16.76 -1.26 21.59
C ILE A 12 -16.36 -0.50 20.31
N ASP A 13 -15.27 0.25 20.37
CA ASP A 13 -14.74 1.01 19.23
C ASP A 13 -13.81 0.13 18.40
N ILE A 14 -14.38 -0.72 17.57
CA ILE A 14 -13.66 -1.61 16.64
C ILE A 14 -14.11 -1.32 15.22
N GLU A 15 -13.17 -1.07 14.33
CA GLU A 15 -13.40 -1.04 12.89
C GLU A 15 -13.43 -2.48 12.36
N ILE A 16 -14.53 -2.86 11.71
CA ILE A 16 -14.71 -4.20 11.14
C ILE A 16 -14.71 -4.11 9.63
N ASP A 17 -13.70 -4.70 9.01
CA ASP A 17 -13.65 -4.92 7.56
C ASP A 17 -14.32 -6.26 7.21
N LEU A 18 -15.41 -6.21 6.44
CA LEU A 18 -16.13 -7.39 5.98
C LEU A 18 -15.69 -7.77 4.56
N GLY A 19 -15.24 -9.01 4.40
CA GLY A 19 -14.94 -9.63 3.12
C GLY A 19 -15.81 -10.86 2.87
N PHE A 20 -16.22 -11.08 1.62
CA PHE A 20 -16.96 -12.28 1.21
C PHE A 20 -16.08 -13.14 0.31
N SER A 21 -16.06 -14.46 0.59
CA SER A 21 -15.34 -15.44 -0.23
C SER A 21 -16.16 -16.68 -0.45
N LEU A 22 -16.12 -17.22 -1.66
CA LEU A 22 -16.74 -18.51 -1.98
C LEU A 22 -15.83 -19.65 -1.52
N ASN A 23 -16.41 -20.76 -1.08
CA ASN A 23 -15.65 -21.98 -0.70
C ASN A 23 -14.72 -22.46 -1.82
N GLY A 24 -15.16 -22.37 -3.08
CA GLY A 24 -14.32 -22.70 -4.23
C GLY A 24 -13.12 -21.76 -4.43
N PHE A 25 -13.19 -20.53 -3.95
CA PHE A 25 -12.05 -19.62 -3.90
C PHE A 25 -11.08 -20.01 -2.77
N LEU A 26 -11.59 -20.31 -1.58
CA LEU A 26 -10.75 -20.72 -0.44
C LEU A 26 -9.90 -21.96 -0.78
N LYS A 27 -10.47 -22.95 -1.46
CA LYS A 27 -9.75 -24.17 -1.93
C LYS A 27 -8.61 -23.89 -2.92
N ARG A 28 -8.63 -22.75 -3.61
CA ARG A 28 -7.68 -22.39 -4.67
C ARG A 28 -6.85 -21.15 -4.34
N MET A 29 -6.83 -20.74 -3.07
CA MET A 29 -6.00 -19.62 -2.65
C MET A 29 -4.52 -19.91 -2.91
N GLU A 30 -3.82 -18.94 -3.46
CA GLU A 30 -2.38 -19.03 -3.70
C GLU A 30 -1.58 -18.66 -2.45
N PRO A 31 -0.31 -19.11 -2.36
CA PRO A 31 0.58 -18.71 -1.27
C PRO A 31 0.80 -17.20 -1.28
N CYS A 32 0.21 -16.51 -0.33
CA CYS A 32 0.43 -15.09 -0.06
C CYS A 32 0.31 -14.84 1.45
N ALA A 33 0.68 -13.66 1.90
CA ALA A 33 0.61 -13.27 3.31
C ALA A 33 -0.79 -13.51 3.89
N PHE A 34 -1.84 -13.03 3.19
CA PHE A 34 -3.22 -13.20 3.62
C PHE A 34 -3.65 -14.67 3.74
N THR A 35 -3.32 -15.52 2.75
CA THR A 35 -3.64 -16.96 2.81
C THR A 35 -2.97 -17.64 4.00
N TYR A 36 -1.68 -17.33 4.22
CA TYR A 36 -0.92 -17.87 5.33
C TYR A 36 -1.50 -17.43 6.68
N GLU A 37 -1.83 -16.15 6.83
CA GLU A 37 -2.43 -15.61 8.06
C GLU A 37 -3.81 -16.22 8.32
N LEU A 38 -4.67 -16.25 7.30
CA LEU A 38 -6.02 -16.80 7.43
C LEU A 38 -5.99 -18.28 7.83
N LYS A 39 -5.10 -19.08 7.20
CA LYS A 39 -4.96 -20.50 7.51
C LYS A 39 -4.44 -20.74 8.92
N ASN A 40 -3.41 -20.01 9.36
CA ASN A 40 -2.67 -20.33 10.60
C ASN A 40 -3.15 -19.54 11.82
N TYR A 41 -3.78 -18.38 11.62
CA TYR A 41 -4.19 -17.48 12.71
C TYR A 41 -5.67 -17.06 12.62
N GLY A 42 -6.36 -17.43 11.55
CA GLY A 42 -7.81 -17.20 11.42
C GLY A 42 -8.59 -17.96 12.51
N LYS A 43 -9.70 -17.38 12.93
CA LYS A 43 -10.62 -18.01 13.89
C LYS A 43 -12.03 -18.02 13.30
N VAL A 44 -12.69 -19.17 13.33
CA VAL A 44 -14.09 -19.29 13.00
C VAL A 44 -14.91 -18.84 14.20
N ILE A 45 -15.59 -17.72 14.07
CA ILE A 45 -16.44 -17.15 15.15
C ILE A 45 -17.81 -17.82 15.13
N TRP A 46 -18.32 -18.14 13.93
CA TRP A 46 -19.63 -18.73 13.74
C TRP A 46 -19.68 -19.59 12.48
N GLY A 47 -20.49 -20.65 12.47
CA GLY A 47 -20.69 -21.53 11.32
C GLY A 47 -19.81 -22.78 11.32
N ASN A 48 -19.41 -23.25 10.14
CA ASN A 48 -18.62 -24.47 9.98
C ASN A 48 -17.19 -24.28 10.52
N GLN A 49 -16.86 -24.92 11.63
CA GLN A 49 -15.55 -24.83 12.29
C GLN A 49 -14.40 -25.34 11.41
N GLY A 50 -14.65 -26.30 10.51
CA GLY A 50 -13.66 -26.83 9.55
C GLY A 50 -13.45 -25.97 8.31
N ILE A 51 -14.09 -24.79 8.17
CA ILE A 51 -14.01 -23.99 6.94
C ILE A 51 -12.58 -23.58 6.59
N LEU A 52 -11.72 -23.34 7.57
CA LEU A 52 -10.33 -22.96 7.34
C LEU A 52 -9.45 -24.17 6.91
N GLU A 53 -9.91 -25.39 7.13
CA GLU A 53 -9.18 -26.60 6.73
C GLU A 53 -9.14 -26.77 5.20
N ILE A 54 -10.15 -26.23 4.49
CA ILE A 54 -10.20 -26.28 3.03
C ILE A 54 -9.17 -25.37 2.35
N ILE A 55 -8.59 -24.40 3.09
CA ILE A 55 -7.51 -23.56 2.59
C ILE A 55 -6.25 -24.41 2.47
N PRO A 56 -5.54 -24.38 1.32
CA PRO A 56 -4.29 -25.11 1.17
C PRO A 56 -3.26 -24.74 2.25
N ASP A 57 -2.55 -25.72 2.75
CA ASP A 57 -1.49 -25.49 3.74
C ASP A 57 -0.21 -25.03 3.03
N TYR A 58 0.33 -23.91 3.47
CA TYR A 58 1.55 -23.33 2.94
C TYR A 58 2.51 -22.99 4.06
N GLN A 59 3.74 -23.43 3.91
CA GLN A 59 4.84 -22.98 4.77
C GLN A 59 5.09 -21.47 4.51
N LYS A 60 5.52 -20.74 5.55
CA LYS A 60 5.77 -19.27 5.45
C LYS A 60 6.78 -18.90 4.37
N GLU A 61 7.71 -19.78 4.06
CA GLU A 61 8.73 -19.62 3.01
C GLU A 61 8.13 -19.61 1.61
N LYS A 62 6.89 -20.10 1.45
CA LYS A 62 6.13 -20.05 0.19
C LYS A 62 5.43 -18.71 -0.03
N VAL A 63 5.35 -17.85 0.98
CA VAL A 63 4.84 -16.49 0.79
C VAL A 63 5.73 -15.79 -0.24
N LYS A 64 5.12 -15.36 -1.34
CA LYS A 64 5.85 -14.80 -2.48
C LYS A 64 6.55 -13.50 -2.06
N LYS A 65 7.84 -13.37 -2.36
CA LYS A 65 8.62 -12.14 -2.09
C LYS A 65 8.01 -10.89 -2.76
N GLU A 66 7.29 -11.09 -3.86
CA GLU A 66 6.55 -10.05 -4.57
C GLU A 66 5.47 -9.37 -3.72
N GLU A 67 4.93 -10.07 -2.71
CA GLU A 67 3.95 -9.49 -1.79
C GLU A 67 4.54 -8.30 -1.01
N SER A 68 5.83 -8.32 -0.71
CA SER A 68 6.52 -7.22 -0.04
C SER A 68 6.35 -5.88 -0.77
N ILE A 69 6.40 -5.91 -2.10
CA ILE A 69 6.23 -4.71 -2.93
C ILE A 69 4.77 -4.21 -2.90
N LYS A 70 3.82 -5.14 -2.91
CA LYS A 70 2.39 -4.80 -2.80
C LYS A 70 2.07 -4.12 -1.47
N VAL A 71 2.69 -4.59 -0.39
CA VAL A 71 2.55 -3.98 0.95
C VAL A 71 3.06 -2.54 0.92
N ILE A 72 4.26 -2.29 0.36
CA ILE A 72 4.82 -0.94 0.22
C ILE A 72 3.86 -0.03 -0.55
N PHE A 73 3.36 -0.46 -1.70
CA PHE A 73 2.49 0.34 -2.54
C PHE A 73 1.16 0.68 -1.85
N ASN A 74 0.49 -0.33 -1.29
CA ASN A 74 -0.77 -0.11 -0.59
C ASN A 74 -0.60 0.84 0.58
N ARG A 75 0.43 0.64 1.39
CA ARG A 75 0.65 1.45 2.58
C ARG A 75 1.08 2.88 2.25
N GLY A 76 1.90 3.07 1.22
CA GLY A 76 2.26 4.42 0.77
C GLY A 76 1.04 5.25 0.37
N ILE A 77 0.10 4.66 -0.39
CA ILE A 77 -1.14 5.34 -0.78
C ILE A 77 -2.07 5.56 0.42
N GLU A 78 -2.18 4.59 1.30
CA GLU A 78 -2.96 4.75 2.53
C GLU A 78 -2.42 5.89 3.40
N GLN A 79 -1.11 6.03 3.53
CA GLN A 79 -0.52 7.17 4.24
C GLN A 79 -0.82 8.50 3.57
N LEU A 80 -0.77 8.58 2.23
CA LEU A 80 -1.20 9.81 1.52
C LEU A 80 -2.65 10.17 1.86
N LYS A 81 -3.52 9.16 1.99
CA LYS A 81 -4.92 9.36 2.34
C LYS A 81 -5.07 9.85 3.78
N GLU A 82 -4.47 9.15 4.73
CA GLU A 82 -4.73 9.35 6.15
C GLU A 82 -3.93 10.52 6.74
N VAL A 83 -2.62 10.64 6.38
CA VAL A 83 -1.76 11.70 6.91
C VAL A 83 -2.19 13.09 6.42
N PHE A 84 -2.71 13.18 5.20
CA PHE A 84 -3.15 14.46 4.60
C PHE A 84 -4.68 14.55 4.41
N GLY A 85 -5.43 13.65 5.03
CA GLY A 85 -6.89 13.56 4.94
C GLY A 85 -7.62 14.41 5.99
N ASP A 86 -8.89 14.06 6.18
CA ASP A 86 -9.79 14.81 7.07
C ASP A 86 -9.42 14.68 8.55
N ARG A 87 -8.73 13.59 8.93
CA ARG A 87 -8.25 13.36 10.31
C ARG A 87 -6.79 13.76 10.52
N LYS A 88 -6.25 14.66 9.70
CA LYS A 88 -4.86 15.10 9.78
C LYS A 88 -4.48 15.73 11.12
N ASP A 89 -5.44 16.32 11.83
CA ASP A 89 -5.25 17.01 13.11
C ASP A 89 -5.55 16.11 14.33
N ASP A 90 -5.97 14.87 14.12
CA ASP A 90 -6.10 13.85 15.19
C ASP A 90 -4.76 13.14 15.41
N MET A 91 -3.99 13.64 16.37
CA MET A 91 -2.63 13.15 16.66
C MET A 91 -2.59 11.68 17.04
N LYS A 92 -3.63 11.17 17.71
CA LYS A 92 -3.75 9.74 18.01
C LYS A 92 -3.84 8.92 16.73
N THR A 93 -4.76 9.25 15.84
CA THR A 93 -4.88 8.61 14.52
C THR A 93 -3.58 8.73 13.74
N GLN A 94 -2.95 9.91 13.73
CA GLN A 94 -1.70 10.13 13.01
C GLN A 94 -0.56 9.25 13.54
N THR A 95 -0.44 9.15 14.86
CA THR A 95 0.56 8.27 15.50
C THR A 95 0.36 6.81 15.08
N TYR A 96 -0.88 6.33 15.07
CA TYR A 96 -1.18 4.97 14.62
C TYR A 96 -0.89 4.75 13.13
N GLN A 97 -1.07 5.76 12.27
CA GLN A 97 -0.73 5.64 10.84
C GLN A 97 0.78 5.53 10.62
N ILE A 98 1.57 6.31 11.35
CA ILE A 98 3.04 6.18 11.33
C ILE A 98 3.49 4.81 11.88
N CYS A 99 2.92 4.38 12.99
CA CYS A 99 3.15 3.05 13.56
C CYS A 99 2.85 1.93 12.56
N LYS A 100 1.71 1.99 11.89
CA LYS A 100 1.37 1.06 10.79
C LYS A 100 2.42 1.09 9.68
N GLY A 101 2.94 2.26 9.34
CA GLY A 101 3.99 2.40 8.33
C GLY A 101 5.23 1.59 8.68
N TYR A 102 5.78 1.77 9.87
CA TYR A 102 6.96 1.04 10.32
C TYR A 102 6.71 -0.47 10.47
N SER A 103 5.55 -0.87 11.00
CA SER A 103 5.17 -2.28 11.10
C SER A 103 5.11 -2.95 9.71
N ASN A 104 4.65 -2.23 8.69
CA ASN A 104 4.64 -2.75 7.32
C ASN A 104 6.04 -2.80 6.69
N LEU A 105 6.96 -1.89 7.04
CA LEU A 105 8.36 -2.02 6.63
C LEU A 105 9.00 -3.28 7.24
N ALA A 106 8.71 -3.61 8.50
CA ALA A 106 9.15 -4.86 9.11
C ALA A 106 8.63 -6.08 8.33
N SER A 107 7.31 -6.15 8.08
CA SER A 107 6.71 -7.22 7.28
C SER A 107 7.31 -7.29 5.87
N THR A 108 7.53 -6.15 5.23
CA THR A 108 8.13 -6.06 3.90
C THR A 108 9.52 -6.66 3.85
N LEU A 109 10.39 -6.29 4.80
CA LEU A 109 11.76 -6.80 4.90
C LEU A 109 11.80 -8.30 5.18
N LEU A 110 10.96 -8.79 6.08
CA LEU A 110 10.83 -10.21 6.39
C LEU A 110 10.32 -11.02 5.20
N MET A 111 9.30 -10.53 4.47
CA MET A 111 8.83 -11.17 3.24
C MET A 111 9.89 -11.19 2.15
N ALA A 112 10.56 -10.06 1.92
CA ALA A 112 11.62 -9.96 0.91
C ALA A 112 12.78 -10.93 1.18
N SER A 113 13.04 -11.20 2.48
CA SER A 113 14.08 -12.14 2.93
C SER A 113 13.60 -13.59 3.01
N GLY A 114 12.31 -13.88 2.71
CA GLY A 114 11.73 -15.22 2.84
C GLY A 114 11.54 -15.69 4.29
N LYS A 115 11.52 -14.75 5.23
CA LYS A 115 11.37 -15.02 6.68
C LYS A 115 10.09 -14.40 7.22
N TYR A 116 9.01 -14.46 6.43
CA TYR A 116 7.74 -13.85 6.80
C TYR A 116 7.27 -14.24 8.20
N GLU A 117 6.88 -13.25 9.00
CA GLU A 117 6.34 -13.42 10.34
C GLU A 117 5.22 -12.40 10.58
N PRO A 118 3.96 -12.82 10.71
CA PRO A 118 2.83 -11.91 10.87
C PRO A 118 2.63 -11.42 12.31
N GLN A 119 3.18 -12.14 13.30
CA GLN A 119 3.00 -11.79 14.71
C GLN A 119 3.94 -10.67 15.13
N TYR A 120 3.41 -9.50 15.48
CA TYR A 120 4.21 -8.34 15.91
C TYR A 120 5.24 -8.66 16.98
N ARG A 121 4.89 -9.53 17.96
CA ARG A 121 5.81 -9.97 19.03
C ARG A 121 7.04 -10.71 18.50
N LYS A 122 6.93 -11.38 17.36
CA LYS A 122 8.01 -12.16 16.76
C LYS A 122 8.73 -11.41 15.64
N MET A 123 8.14 -10.33 15.11
CA MET A 123 8.76 -9.56 14.03
C MET A 123 10.12 -8.99 14.43
N ALA A 124 10.26 -8.46 15.66
CA ALA A 124 11.52 -7.94 16.15
C ALA A 124 12.63 -9.01 16.13
N ALA A 125 12.33 -10.21 16.66
CA ALA A 125 13.27 -11.34 16.61
C ALA A 125 13.57 -11.82 15.20
N GLY A 126 12.58 -11.76 14.29
CA GLY A 126 12.78 -12.06 12.87
C GLY A 126 13.73 -11.07 12.18
N LEU A 127 13.65 -9.80 12.54
CA LEU A 127 14.54 -8.77 12.00
C LEU A 127 16.00 -8.92 12.42
N GLU A 128 16.27 -9.52 13.60
CA GLU A 128 17.64 -9.85 14.01
C GLU A 128 18.33 -10.87 13.09
N GLN A 129 17.54 -11.64 12.33
CA GLN A 129 18.03 -12.68 11.45
C GLN A 129 18.31 -12.20 10.03
N ILE A 130 18.09 -10.92 9.74
CA ILE A 130 18.30 -10.33 8.42
C ILE A 130 19.19 -9.08 8.53
N ASP A 131 19.99 -8.84 7.50
CA ASP A 131 20.81 -7.63 7.45
C ASP A 131 19.97 -6.42 7.04
N ILE A 132 19.64 -5.59 8.03
CA ILE A 132 18.95 -4.32 7.84
C ILE A 132 19.83 -3.11 8.24
N ASN A 133 21.08 -3.34 8.61
CA ASN A 133 22.00 -2.29 9.08
C ASN A 133 22.33 -1.28 7.97
N ARG A 134 22.18 -1.68 6.70
CA ARG A 134 22.30 -0.79 5.55
C ARG A 134 21.26 0.35 5.52
N PHE A 135 20.16 0.22 6.28
CA PHE A 135 19.15 1.27 6.46
C PHE A 135 19.37 1.95 7.82
N ASN A 136 20.19 2.99 7.83
CA ASN A 136 20.63 3.64 9.07
C ASN A 136 19.46 4.03 9.98
N GLY A 137 19.47 3.54 11.23
CA GLY A 137 18.48 3.84 12.26
C GLY A 137 17.09 3.22 12.06
N LEU A 138 16.89 2.40 11.00
CA LEU A 138 15.58 1.80 10.71
C LEU A 138 15.19 0.76 11.75
N LYS A 139 16.14 -0.05 12.22
CA LYS A 139 15.88 -1.13 13.18
C LYS A 139 15.33 -0.59 14.49
N GLU A 140 15.95 0.46 15.02
CA GLU A 140 15.51 1.13 16.24
C GLU A 140 14.11 1.73 16.08
N LYS A 141 13.85 2.35 14.93
CA LYS A 141 12.54 2.88 14.61
C LYS A 141 11.47 1.80 14.54
N ILE A 142 11.74 0.71 13.85
CA ILE A 142 10.79 -0.43 13.77
C ILE A 142 10.51 -0.96 15.17
N ASN A 143 11.55 -1.24 15.97
CA ASN A 143 11.38 -1.78 17.32
C ASN A 143 10.56 -0.85 18.21
N LYS A 144 10.83 0.48 18.19
CA LYS A 144 10.03 1.48 18.89
C LYS A 144 8.54 1.37 18.53
N TRP A 145 8.23 1.30 17.23
CA TRP A 145 6.85 1.32 16.77
C TRP A 145 6.13 -0.03 16.89
N LEU A 146 6.87 -1.16 16.88
CA LEU A 146 6.33 -2.48 17.23
C LEU A 146 5.99 -2.54 18.73
N ASP A 147 6.84 -1.99 19.61
CA ASP A 147 6.53 -1.89 21.04
C ASP A 147 5.28 -1.03 21.28
N PHE A 148 5.21 0.16 20.65
CA PHE A 148 4.02 0.99 20.71
C PHE A 148 2.75 0.26 20.21
N LYS A 149 2.87 -0.55 19.15
CA LYS A 149 1.73 -1.33 18.62
C LYS A 149 1.21 -2.35 19.64
N LEU A 150 2.10 -2.94 20.41
CA LEU A 150 1.78 -3.96 21.44
C LEU A 150 1.36 -3.33 22.76
N ASN A 151 1.95 -2.18 23.11
CA ASN A 151 1.78 -1.48 24.38
C ASN A 151 1.62 0.01 24.11
N PRO A 152 0.44 0.45 23.64
CA PRO A 152 0.21 1.87 23.34
C PRO A 152 0.35 2.72 24.60
N LYS A 153 1.23 3.73 24.55
CA LYS A 153 1.46 4.67 25.64
C LYS A 153 1.15 6.08 25.17
N GLU A 154 0.50 6.87 26.01
CA GLU A 154 0.10 8.25 25.66
C GLU A 154 1.28 9.18 25.46
N ASP A 155 2.37 8.98 26.21
CA ASP A 155 3.60 9.75 26.10
C ASP A 155 4.35 9.57 24.78
N LEU A 156 4.02 8.52 24.02
CA LEU A 156 4.56 8.25 22.68
C LEU A 156 3.70 8.82 21.54
N LEU A 157 2.52 9.39 21.85
CA LEU A 157 1.71 10.07 20.85
C LEU A 157 2.40 11.36 20.40
N PHE A 158 2.28 11.65 19.10
CA PHE A 158 2.71 12.95 18.58
C PHE A 158 1.94 14.08 19.24
N LYS A 159 2.65 15.16 19.58
CA LYS A 159 2.07 16.32 20.27
C LYS A 159 1.45 17.32 19.28
N ASN A 160 1.98 17.36 18.08
CA ASN A 160 1.58 18.33 17.06
C ASN A 160 1.81 17.79 15.66
N ARG A 161 1.30 18.54 14.67
CA ARG A 161 1.38 18.22 13.26
C ARG A 161 2.80 18.19 12.70
N GLU A 162 3.69 19.03 13.20
CA GLU A 162 5.08 19.10 12.75
C GLU A 162 5.83 17.81 13.05
N GLU A 163 5.69 17.27 14.27
CA GLU A 163 6.27 15.97 14.63
C GLU A 163 5.79 14.82 13.72
N VAL A 164 4.49 14.83 13.35
CA VAL A 164 3.92 13.86 12.42
C VAL A 164 4.58 13.97 11.05
N LEU A 165 4.70 15.18 10.52
CA LEU A 165 5.27 15.42 9.19
C LEU A 165 6.75 15.04 9.14
N ASP A 166 7.51 15.38 10.16
CA ASP A 166 8.93 15.01 10.29
C ASP A 166 9.13 13.50 10.31
N GLU A 167 8.31 12.78 11.09
CA GLU A 167 8.42 11.33 11.15
C GLU A 167 7.89 10.67 9.87
N TRP A 168 6.87 11.25 9.24
CA TRP A 168 6.39 10.80 7.93
C TRP A 168 7.46 10.95 6.84
N GLU A 169 8.22 12.05 6.83
CA GLU A 169 9.33 12.26 5.88
C GLU A 169 10.44 11.22 6.08
N ARG A 170 10.77 10.88 7.34
CA ARG A 170 11.74 9.80 7.63
C ARG A 170 11.24 8.46 7.14
N LEU A 171 9.98 8.13 7.45
CA LEU A 171 9.33 6.90 7.03
C LEU A 171 9.29 6.79 5.49
N ARG A 172 8.96 7.88 4.79
CA ARG A 172 8.95 7.98 3.33
C ARG A 172 10.32 7.69 2.71
N ARG A 173 11.40 8.17 3.32
CA ARG A 173 12.77 7.83 2.89
C ARG A 173 13.05 6.34 2.99
N TYR A 174 12.71 5.70 4.09
CA TYR A 174 12.85 4.26 4.24
C TYR A 174 12.02 3.47 3.22
N TYR A 175 10.79 3.90 2.94
CA TYR A 175 9.98 3.31 1.88
C TYR A 175 10.68 3.35 0.53
N LYS A 176 11.28 4.49 0.18
CA LYS A 176 12.04 4.65 -1.05
C LYS A 176 13.25 3.72 -1.10
N GLU A 177 14.06 3.73 -0.06
CA GLU A 177 15.28 2.94 0.03
C GLU A 177 15.00 1.44 -0.06
N ILE A 178 14.02 0.94 0.71
CA ILE A 178 13.64 -0.47 0.72
C ILE A 178 13.04 -0.88 -0.61
N TRP A 179 12.16 -0.06 -1.20
CA TRP A 179 11.60 -0.36 -2.52
C TRP A 179 12.68 -0.45 -3.58
N LEU A 180 13.64 0.47 -3.58
CA LEU A 180 14.78 0.43 -4.50
C LEU A 180 15.62 -0.82 -4.28
N ASP A 181 15.96 -1.15 -3.04
CA ASP A 181 16.75 -2.31 -2.68
C ASP A 181 16.10 -3.63 -3.12
N ILE A 182 14.82 -3.84 -2.80
CA ILE A 182 14.08 -5.03 -3.23
C ILE A 182 14.00 -5.09 -4.77
N SER A 183 13.84 -3.94 -5.42
CA SER A 183 13.75 -3.88 -6.88
C SER A 183 15.08 -4.17 -7.56
N VAL A 184 16.18 -3.66 -7.02
CA VAL A 184 17.54 -3.93 -7.54
C VAL A 184 17.92 -5.39 -7.34
N SER A 185 17.74 -5.94 -6.15
CA SER A 185 18.05 -7.34 -5.84
C SER A 185 17.28 -8.32 -6.73
N LYS A 186 16.04 -7.97 -7.09
CA LYS A 186 15.20 -8.78 -7.96
C LYS A 186 15.58 -8.69 -9.45
N TYR A 187 16.03 -7.54 -9.91
CA TYR A 187 16.18 -7.24 -11.34
C TYR A 187 17.63 -7.12 -11.83
N GLN A 188 18.62 -7.38 -10.97
CA GLN A 188 20.08 -7.54 -11.20
C GLN A 188 20.80 -6.51 -12.11
N SER A 189 20.11 -5.50 -12.66
CA SER A 189 20.69 -4.70 -13.75
C SER A 189 20.56 -3.20 -13.61
N VAL A 190 20.19 -2.68 -12.43
CA VAL A 190 19.83 -1.27 -12.36
C VAL A 190 20.71 -0.53 -11.36
N LYS A 191 21.75 0.14 -11.84
CA LYS A 191 22.25 1.35 -11.18
C LYS A 191 21.05 2.24 -10.98
N VAL A 192 20.73 2.57 -9.71
CA VAL A 192 19.53 3.26 -9.23
C VAL A 192 18.94 4.20 -10.28
N PRO A 193 17.90 3.82 -10.98
CA PRO A 193 17.30 4.68 -11.96
C PRO A 193 16.18 5.50 -11.32
N GLU A 194 15.86 6.54 -12.00
CA GLU A 194 14.65 7.30 -11.77
C GLU A 194 13.46 6.36 -11.53
N ILE A 195 12.66 6.67 -10.54
CA ILE A 195 11.48 5.88 -10.10
C ILE A 195 10.60 5.48 -11.29
N GLU A 196 10.52 6.33 -12.32
CA GLU A 196 9.78 6.08 -13.55
C GLU A 196 10.38 4.94 -14.40
N LYS A 197 11.70 4.76 -14.39
CA LYS A 197 12.34 3.64 -15.09
C LYS A 197 12.05 2.32 -14.40
N LEU A 198 12.01 2.31 -13.07
CA LEU A 198 11.56 1.15 -12.30
C LEU A 198 10.10 0.80 -12.62
N ALA A 199 9.21 1.79 -12.68
CA ALA A 199 7.82 1.58 -13.05
C ALA A 199 7.69 0.86 -14.40
N LYS A 200 8.47 1.27 -15.41
CA LYS A 200 8.49 0.62 -16.74
C LYS A 200 8.96 -0.83 -16.69
N ILE A 201 9.87 -1.19 -15.78
CA ILE A 201 10.30 -2.58 -15.58
C ILE A 201 9.16 -3.44 -15.04
N TYR A 202 8.40 -2.92 -14.08
CA TYR A 202 7.20 -3.62 -13.58
C TYR A 202 6.15 -3.80 -14.67
N PHE A 203 5.91 -2.80 -15.53
CA PHE A 203 4.98 -2.89 -16.65
C PHE A 203 5.31 -4.02 -17.62
N LYS A 204 6.60 -4.21 -17.92
CA LYS A 204 7.04 -5.26 -18.85
C LYS A 204 6.89 -6.67 -18.29
N LYS A 205 6.87 -6.84 -16.97
CA LYS A 205 6.87 -8.16 -16.32
C LYS A 205 5.48 -8.69 -15.99
N GLU A 206 4.46 -7.84 -16.00
CA GLU A 206 3.09 -8.30 -15.79
C GLU A 206 2.60 -9.10 -17.00
N GLU A 207 2.09 -10.31 -16.75
CA GLU A 207 1.57 -11.17 -17.81
C GLU A 207 0.40 -10.51 -18.55
N LEU A 208 0.35 -10.65 -19.88
CA LEU A 208 -0.70 -10.09 -20.73
C LEU A 208 -2.10 -10.52 -20.28
N LYS A 209 -2.24 -11.77 -19.85
CA LYS A 209 -3.52 -12.31 -19.34
C LYS A 209 -4.01 -11.53 -18.11
N GLY A 210 -3.11 -11.16 -17.19
CA GLY A 210 -3.43 -10.35 -16.02
C GLY A 210 -3.87 -8.94 -16.40
N LYS A 211 -3.19 -8.33 -17.37
CA LYS A 211 -3.54 -7.02 -17.93
C LYS A 211 -4.94 -7.02 -18.54
N ILE A 212 -5.22 -7.96 -19.45
CA ILE A 212 -6.51 -8.08 -20.13
C ILE A 212 -7.65 -8.33 -19.12
N LYS A 213 -7.44 -9.25 -18.15
CA LYS A 213 -8.43 -9.53 -17.10
C LYS A 213 -8.74 -8.31 -16.26
N GLY A 214 -7.71 -7.53 -15.86
CA GLY A 214 -7.87 -6.32 -15.08
C GLY A 214 -8.67 -5.24 -15.81
N TRP A 215 -8.36 -4.98 -17.07
CA TRP A 215 -9.07 -4.01 -17.90
C TRP A 215 -10.48 -4.47 -18.26
N GLY A 216 -10.67 -5.77 -18.56
CA GLY A 216 -11.99 -6.35 -18.81
C GLY A 216 -12.92 -6.18 -17.61
N LYS A 217 -12.44 -6.46 -16.40
CA LYS A 217 -13.20 -6.21 -15.17
C LYS A 217 -13.59 -4.76 -15.02
N LEU A 218 -12.69 -3.84 -15.34
CA LEU A 218 -12.96 -2.39 -15.27
C LEU A 218 -14.07 -1.98 -16.24
N LEU A 219 -14.00 -2.44 -17.49
CA LEU A 219 -14.99 -2.09 -18.52
C LEU A 219 -16.38 -2.68 -18.22
N LEU A 220 -16.43 -3.89 -17.65
CA LEU A 220 -17.70 -4.58 -17.32
C LEU A 220 -18.35 -4.04 -16.03
N CYS A 221 -17.57 -3.59 -15.06
CA CYS A 221 -18.10 -3.18 -13.75
C CYS A 221 -18.44 -1.68 -13.65
N GLN A 222 -18.19 -0.88 -14.69
CA GLN A 222 -18.39 0.57 -14.63
C GLN A 222 -19.49 1.05 -15.58
N ASN A 223 -20.72 1.06 -15.08
CA ASN A 223 -21.81 1.82 -15.69
C ASN A 223 -21.43 3.31 -15.66
N GLY A 224 -21.14 3.89 -16.85
CA GLY A 224 -21.04 5.36 -17.01
C GLY A 224 -19.72 5.95 -17.50
N TYR A 225 -18.65 5.15 -17.71
CA TYR A 225 -17.38 5.71 -18.22
C TYR A 225 -17.21 5.65 -19.74
N GLY A 226 -18.18 5.11 -20.48
CA GLY A 226 -18.31 5.18 -21.93
C GLY A 226 -17.01 5.00 -22.76
N ASN A 227 -17.02 5.57 -23.94
CA ASN A 227 -15.93 5.48 -24.94
C ASN A 227 -14.56 6.01 -24.45
N VAL A 228 -14.53 6.92 -23.49
CA VAL A 228 -13.27 7.47 -22.95
C VAL A 228 -12.50 6.42 -22.13
N ALA A 229 -13.21 5.58 -21.37
CA ALA A 229 -12.57 4.50 -20.62
C ALA A 229 -12.06 3.40 -21.55
N LEU A 230 -12.78 3.10 -22.62
CA LEU A 230 -12.36 2.11 -23.61
C LEU A 230 -11.08 2.55 -24.35
N LEU A 231 -11.06 3.77 -24.90
CA LEU A 231 -9.87 4.31 -25.58
C LEU A 231 -8.65 4.36 -24.66
N ARG A 232 -8.87 4.76 -23.40
CA ARG A 232 -7.80 4.77 -22.41
C ARG A 232 -7.34 3.35 -22.03
N ALA A 233 -8.27 2.41 -21.91
CA ALA A 233 -7.94 1.00 -21.68
C ALA A 233 -7.10 0.42 -22.82
N LEU A 234 -7.49 0.65 -24.07
CA LEU A 234 -6.71 0.19 -25.25
C LEU A 234 -5.30 0.79 -25.27
N ARG A 235 -5.14 2.06 -24.88
CA ARG A 235 -3.82 2.72 -24.80
C ARG A 235 -2.96 2.19 -23.65
N LEU A 236 -3.54 1.84 -22.51
CA LEU A 236 -2.82 1.49 -21.29
C LEU A 236 -2.65 -0.01 -21.08
N ILE A 237 -3.42 -0.87 -21.77
CA ILE A 237 -3.39 -2.33 -21.57
C ILE A 237 -1.99 -2.94 -21.74
N LEU A 238 -1.20 -2.41 -22.67
CA LEU A 238 0.17 -2.86 -22.89
C LEU A 238 1.12 -2.42 -21.77
N ASN A 239 0.78 -1.34 -21.07
CA ASN A 239 1.61 -0.80 -19.99
C ASN A 239 1.39 -1.53 -18.66
N GLY A 240 0.18 -2.00 -18.36
CA GLY A 240 -0.11 -2.71 -17.12
C GLY A 240 -1.60 -2.85 -16.82
N SER A 241 -1.93 -3.66 -15.82
CA SER A 241 -3.30 -3.72 -15.29
C SER A 241 -3.67 -2.43 -14.54
N PRO A 242 -4.97 -2.10 -14.42
CA PRO A 242 -5.40 -0.92 -13.66
C PRO A 242 -4.87 -0.90 -12.22
N LYS A 243 -4.79 -2.07 -11.59
CA LYS A 243 -4.25 -2.22 -10.23
C LYS A 243 -2.77 -1.86 -10.15
N LEU A 244 -1.95 -2.41 -11.06
CA LEU A 244 -0.51 -2.12 -11.09
C LEU A 244 -0.24 -0.65 -11.43
N LEU A 245 -0.92 -0.10 -12.42
CA LEU A 245 -0.81 1.30 -12.81
C LEU A 245 -1.16 2.23 -11.64
N THR A 246 -2.23 1.92 -10.90
CA THR A 246 -2.64 2.67 -9.72
C THR A 246 -1.58 2.63 -8.63
N TRP A 247 -1.00 1.47 -8.33
CA TRP A 247 0.03 1.32 -7.33
C TRP A 247 1.29 2.12 -7.67
N LEU A 248 1.73 2.06 -8.91
CA LEU A 248 2.91 2.81 -9.36
C LEU A 248 2.68 4.32 -9.35
N CYS A 249 1.52 4.78 -9.84
CA CYS A 249 1.13 6.17 -9.75
C CYS A 249 1.08 6.64 -8.28
N GLY A 250 0.47 5.83 -7.41
CA GLY A 250 0.39 6.12 -5.98
C GLY A 250 1.74 6.24 -5.32
N MET A 251 2.65 5.31 -5.62
CA MET A 251 3.99 5.33 -5.05
C MET A 251 4.81 6.53 -5.54
N ILE A 252 4.68 6.91 -6.81
CA ILE A 252 5.36 8.10 -7.36
C ILE A 252 4.84 9.38 -6.68
N VAL A 253 3.52 9.51 -6.50
CA VAL A 253 2.96 10.64 -5.75
C VAL A 253 3.44 10.60 -4.30
N TYR A 254 3.37 9.45 -3.63
CA TYR A 254 3.83 9.30 -2.24
C TYR A 254 5.27 9.76 -2.05
N LEU A 255 6.18 9.32 -2.91
CA LEU A 255 7.60 9.64 -2.79
C LEU A 255 7.96 11.08 -3.16
N ASN A 256 7.15 11.74 -3.98
CA ASN A 256 7.41 13.10 -4.43
C ASN A 256 6.48 14.15 -3.78
N TYR A 257 5.48 13.72 -3.01
CA TYR A 257 4.50 14.63 -2.42
C TYR A 257 5.16 15.69 -1.55
N VAL A 258 4.77 16.94 -1.79
CA VAL A 258 5.15 18.08 -0.97
C VAL A 258 3.88 18.64 -0.35
N SER A 259 3.86 18.78 0.97
CA SER A 259 2.75 19.41 1.67
C SER A 259 2.66 20.88 1.25
N THR A 260 1.45 21.35 0.91
CA THR A 260 1.22 22.76 0.63
C THR A 260 1.36 23.65 1.89
N GLU A 261 1.51 23.03 3.05
CA GLU A 261 1.79 23.69 4.32
C GLU A 261 3.27 24.13 4.39
N ASP A 262 4.15 23.48 3.60
CA ASP A 262 5.55 23.88 3.45
C ASP A 262 5.66 25.03 2.43
N LYS A 263 6.06 26.20 2.88
CA LYS A 263 6.21 27.46 2.11
C LYS A 263 7.36 27.39 1.09
N VAL A 264 7.36 26.46 0.16
CA VAL A 264 8.36 26.43 -0.91
C VAL A 264 7.72 26.65 -2.27
N HIS A 265 7.57 27.92 -2.64
CA HIS A 265 7.31 28.37 -4.01
C HIS A 265 8.58 28.24 -4.86
N LYS A 266 8.97 27.03 -5.23
CA LYS A 266 9.83 26.84 -6.40
C LYS A 266 9.01 26.01 -7.40
N THR A 267 9.01 26.44 -8.66
CA THR A 267 8.56 25.64 -9.82
C THR A 267 9.22 24.27 -9.72
N ASP A 268 8.50 23.34 -9.09
CA ASP A 268 9.06 22.04 -8.75
C ASP A 268 9.00 21.17 -10.00
N SER A 269 10.12 21.05 -10.71
CA SER A 269 10.24 20.17 -11.87
C SER A 269 9.79 18.72 -11.56
N ARG A 270 9.90 18.32 -10.28
CA ARG A 270 9.38 17.01 -9.81
C ARG A 270 7.88 16.95 -9.88
N LYS A 271 7.18 18.07 -9.57
CA LYS A 271 5.71 18.16 -9.68
C LYS A 271 5.28 17.93 -11.11
N GLN A 272 5.89 18.65 -12.06
CA GLN A 272 5.56 18.54 -13.48
C GLN A 272 5.79 17.12 -14.01
N ASN A 273 6.94 16.51 -13.71
CA ASN A 273 7.24 15.13 -14.10
C ASN A 273 6.24 14.14 -13.51
N THR A 274 5.87 14.33 -12.22
CA THR A 274 4.87 13.50 -11.56
C THR A 274 3.49 13.67 -12.20
N GLU A 275 3.07 14.89 -12.50
CA GLU A 275 1.82 15.19 -13.18
C GLU A 275 1.75 14.52 -14.55
N ASP A 276 2.80 14.66 -15.35
CA ASP A 276 2.89 14.08 -16.69
C ASP A 276 2.83 12.53 -16.62
N PHE A 277 3.49 11.94 -15.64
CA PHE A 277 3.42 10.50 -15.43
C PHE A 277 2.00 10.06 -15.04
N ILE A 278 1.36 10.76 -14.10
CA ILE A 278 -0.01 10.47 -13.67
C ILE A 278 -0.98 10.61 -14.84
N LYS A 279 -0.92 11.71 -15.59
CA LYS A 279 -1.78 11.92 -16.76
C LYS A 279 -1.62 10.83 -17.82
N LYS A 280 -0.40 10.27 -17.97
CA LYS A 280 -0.11 9.18 -18.92
C LYS A 280 -0.57 7.82 -18.43
N CYS A 281 -0.40 7.51 -17.14
CA CYS A 281 -0.45 6.13 -16.63
C CYS A 281 -1.66 5.82 -15.75
N VAL A 282 -2.25 6.78 -15.03
CA VAL A 282 -3.36 6.50 -14.12
C VAL A 282 -4.59 5.98 -14.88
N PRO A 283 -5.27 4.93 -14.41
CA PRO A 283 -6.39 4.33 -15.14
C PRO A 283 -7.55 5.30 -15.38
N ILE A 284 -7.93 6.08 -14.38
CA ILE A 284 -9.03 7.06 -14.49
C ILE A 284 -8.54 8.43 -14.02
N ILE A 285 -8.82 9.46 -14.82
CA ILE A 285 -8.75 10.84 -14.40
C ILE A 285 -10.19 11.34 -14.25
N PRO A 286 -10.66 11.65 -13.02
CA PRO A 286 -12.00 12.20 -12.81
C PRO A 286 -12.21 13.49 -13.62
N GLY A 287 -13.46 13.77 -14.02
CA GLY A 287 -13.78 14.84 -14.97
C GLY A 287 -13.24 16.21 -14.57
N GLU A 288 -13.34 16.53 -13.28
CA GLU A 288 -12.89 17.80 -12.71
C GLU A 288 -11.37 18.06 -12.79
N TYR A 289 -10.58 17.01 -13.12
CA TYR A 289 -9.11 17.10 -13.21
C TYR A 289 -8.56 17.01 -14.65
N ARG A 290 -9.41 16.81 -15.67
CA ARG A 290 -8.94 16.47 -17.03
C ARG A 290 -8.22 17.61 -17.74
N ASN A 291 -8.72 18.84 -17.57
CA ASN A 291 -8.32 19.99 -18.37
C ASN A 291 -7.68 21.11 -17.53
N LYS A 292 -7.09 20.78 -16.40
CA LYS A 292 -6.41 21.75 -15.55
C LYS A 292 -4.98 21.36 -15.23
N GLU A 293 -4.16 22.32 -14.86
CA GLU A 293 -2.90 22.07 -14.18
C GLU A 293 -3.19 21.50 -12.79
N LEU A 294 -2.50 20.42 -12.43
CA LEU A 294 -2.72 19.70 -11.18
C LEU A 294 -1.71 20.17 -10.12
N ASN A 295 -2.21 20.47 -8.94
CA ASN A 295 -1.35 20.64 -7.77
C ASN A 295 -1.17 19.30 -7.02
N TRP A 296 -0.32 19.28 -5.98
CA TRP A 296 -0.07 18.07 -5.21
C TRP A 296 -1.33 17.47 -4.55
N LYS A 297 -2.26 18.32 -4.10
CA LYS A 297 -3.54 17.89 -3.52
C LYS A 297 -4.42 17.20 -4.56
N ASP A 298 -4.42 17.71 -5.80
CA ASP A 298 -5.16 17.09 -6.91
C ASP A 298 -4.55 15.74 -7.30
N LEU A 299 -3.23 15.66 -7.44
CA LEU A 299 -2.51 14.41 -7.76
C LEU A 299 -2.78 13.34 -6.68
N ARG A 300 -2.76 13.73 -5.40
CA ARG A 300 -3.12 12.86 -4.29
C ARG A 300 -4.55 12.34 -4.42
N LYS A 301 -5.53 13.21 -4.66
CA LYS A 301 -6.94 12.82 -4.80
C LYS A 301 -7.16 11.85 -5.97
N ILE A 302 -6.55 12.10 -7.11
CA ILE A 302 -6.63 11.23 -8.30
C ILE A 302 -6.10 9.83 -7.96
N VAL A 303 -4.97 9.74 -7.30
CA VAL A 303 -4.36 8.46 -6.94
C VAL A 303 -5.22 7.71 -5.91
N ILE A 304 -5.69 8.37 -4.86
CA ILE A 304 -6.56 7.78 -3.84
C ILE A 304 -7.85 7.25 -4.47
N TYR A 305 -8.49 8.03 -5.34
CA TYR A 305 -9.69 7.62 -6.07
C TYR A 305 -9.48 6.31 -6.84
N ASN A 306 -8.36 6.21 -7.58
CA ASN A 306 -8.04 5.00 -8.33
C ASN A 306 -7.69 3.82 -7.40
N TRP A 307 -6.99 4.07 -6.31
CA TRP A 307 -6.62 3.05 -5.33
C TRP A 307 -7.86 2.42 -4.68
N GLU A 308 -8.82 3.22 -4.25
CA GLU A 308 -10.08 2.73 -3.67
C GLU A 308 -10.87 1.89 -4.67
N LYS A 309 -10.81 2.22 -5.95
CA LYS A 309 -11.50 1.47 -7.01
C LYS A 309 -10.82 0.17 -7.41
N PHE A 310 -9.50 0.15 -7.52
CA PHE A 310 -8.78 -0.92 -8.22
C PHE A 310 -7.80 -1.70 -7.36
N ALA A 311 -7.28 -1.11 -6.30
CA ALA A 311 -6.15 -1.67 -5.58
C ALA A 311 -6.46 -2.03 -4.12
N LYS A 312 -7.37 -1.32 -3.47
CA LYS A 312 -7.73 -1.56 -2.06
C LYS A 312 -8.48 -2.89 -1.84
N LYS A 313 -9.20 -3.37 -2.88
CA LYS A 313 -9.99 -4.61 -2.83
C LYS A 313 -9.19 -5.84 -3.22
#